data_765cb2982e2e8c65cdfedd34bcd80a2c
#
_entry.id   765cb2982e2e8c65cdfedd34bcd80a2c
#
_cell.length_a   1.000
_cell.length_b   1.000
_cell.length_c   1.000
_cell.angle_alpha   90.00
_cell.angle_beta   90.00
_cell.angle_gamma   90.00
#
_symmetry.space_group_name_H-M   'P 1'
#
loop_
_entity.id
_entity.type
_entity.pdbx_description
1 polymer ?
#
loop_
_entity_poly.entity_id
_entity_poly.type
_entity_poly.pdbx_seq_one_letter_code
_entity_poly.pdbx_strand_id
1 'polypeptide(L)'
;MNNGTMNNRNNRTIKRKRSRNRSRNRSRSRSRSRSGGEALASGGFGCIFKPALKCKGKDTRIDGVSKMSIERHGEQEMLEIERIKDRLTTIKNHQQYYLLDVEMCKPDKLTDEDKKQFDKKCFALTRYNISEKNVNNRLDRLTILNMPDAGIDLHDWIVGNGKITREKMFLLNDLVIRLLKYGVRPMNEAGVIHHDLKDRNIMIDKHLETRIIDWGLAGVVKDNKIPEEIMNRPLQFNTPFSSMILSNEFKLNYNVFLQRVKDGIILFNSMNVRNYVINEYLIKLSRYYDYSVDNIMLFKMIFSPGINNDTYLSEVKYDDLIEYGYYLYYLSNYITDILMKYTTVDMEFDMDTYFMDVYMYNSDVFGLMTVYYNYFEVDLANIELEEETKKIYLNRVRSLLVEHIYSNGGEKIDINKLINSIKDLNGIIDSENTLLSVSTFKRNYSISKDINNSPTRVDDLISRSNSMTKSRSRSKTKSKSRSRSKSKTKSKSRSNITLKLKPKKNRRQKRK
;
A
#
# COMPACT_ATOMS: atom_id res chain seq x y z
N MET A 1 -66.49 19.73 46.02
CA MET A 1 -66.13 20.02 47.44
C MET A 1 -64.79 20.70 47.38
N ASN A 2 -64.92 21.97 47.52
CA ASN A 2 -64.35 22.88 48.55
C ASN A 2 -62.79 23.00 48.36
N ASN A 3 -62.44 24.15 47.95
CA ASN A 3 -62.06 25.38 48.72
C ASN A 3 -60.55 25.34 48.97
N GLY A 4 -59.79 26.34 48.81
CA GLY A 4 -60.00 27.77 48.73
C GLY A 4 -58.63 28.45 48.91
N THR A 5 -58.56 29.56 48.32
CA THR A 5 -58.15 30.91 48.80
C THR A 5 -56.64 31.14 49.04
N MET A 6 -56.11 32.02 48.24
CA MET A 6 -55.81 33.49 48.49
C MET A 6 -54.69 33.78 49.48
N ASN A 7 -53.67 34.48 49.08
CA ASN A 7 -53.34 35.91 49.31
C ASN A 7 -51.86 36.19 48.92
N ASN A 8 -51.61 37.07 48.01
CA ASN A 8 -51.51 38.53 48.02
C ASN A 8 -50.37 39.11 48.86
N ARG A 9 -49.47 39.77 48.29
CA ARG A 9 -49.05 41.17 48.40
C ARG A 9 -47.57 41.44 48.00
N ASN A 10 -47.47 42.18 46.96
CA ASN A 10 -46.92 43.55 46.88
C ASN A 10 -45.41 43.80 47.10
N ASN A 11 -44.88 44.40 46.11
CA ASN A 11 -44.11 45.66 46.00
C ASN A 11 -42.66 45.46 45.66
N ARG A 12 -42.06 46.04 44.70
CA ARG A 12 -41.94 47.47 44.29
C ARG A 12 -41.07 47.56 43.04
N THR A 13 -41.56 48.28 42.10
CA THR A 13 -40.88 48.87 40.94
C THR A 13 -39.63 49.64 41.30
N ILE A 14 -38.51 49.30 40.61
CA ILE A 14 -37.42 50.26 40.36
C ILE A 14 -37.10 50.27 38.88
N LYS A 15 -37.57 51.31 38.21
CA LYS A 15 -37.18 51.72 36.88
C LYS A 15 -35.75 52.21 36.95
N ARG A 16 -34.79 51.54 36.18
CA ARG A 16 -33.58 52.19 35.75
C ARG A 16 -33.46 52.07 34.24
N LYS A 17 -33.73 53.20 33.59
CA LYS A 17 -33.32 53.47 32.20
C LYS A 17 -31.81 53.31 32.11
N ARG A 18 -31.33 52.41 31.26
CA ARG A 18 -29.98 52.47 30.70
C ARG A 18 -30.04 52.28 29.18
N SER A 19 -29.51 53.27 28.55
CA SER A 19 -29.35 53.59 27.15
C SER A 19 -29.04 52.41 26.24
N ARG A 20 -29.77 52.41 25.12
CA ARG A 20 -29.43 51.73 23.88
C ARG A 20 -28.13 52.29 23.34
N ASN A 21 -27.08 51.44 23.22
CA ASN A 21 -26.11 51.48 22.14
C ASN A 21 -25.34 50.14 22.23
N ARG A 22 -25.85 49.11 21.56
CA ARG A 22 -25.05 47.96 21.12
C ARG A 22 -25.15 47.94 19.60
N SER A 23 -24.13 48.55 19.01
CA SER A 23 -23.76 48.31 17.62
C SER A 23 -23.71 46.81 17.36
N ARG A 24 -24.60 46.32 16.52
CA ARG A 24 -24.54 44.97 15.95
C ARG A 24 -23.38 44.94 14.94
N ASN A 25 -22.13 44.77 15.38
CA ASN A 25 -21.10 44.20 14.56
C ASN A 25 -21.43 42.72 14.40
N ARG A 26 -22.31 42.39 13.49
CA ARG A 26 -22.30 41.10 12.80
C ARG A 26 -21.04 41.12 11.95
N SER A 27 -19.93 40.63 12.49
CA SER A 27 -18.85 40.07 11.69
C SER A 27 -19.48 38.94 10.85
N ARG A 28 -19.90 39.27 9.64
CA ARG A 28 -20.02 38.28 8.57
C ARG A 28 -18.63 37.70 8.42
N SER A 29 -18.35 36.56 9.03
CA SER A 29 -17.34 35.67 8.57
C SER A 29 -17.75 35.32 7.14
N ARG A 30 -17.25 36.07 6.17
CA ARG A 30 -17.19 35.62 4.80
C ARG A 30 -16.37 34.34 4.87
N SER A 31 -17.04 33.19 4.84
CA SER A 31 -16.40 31.97 4.42
C SER A 31 -15.78 32.33 3.06
N ARG A 32 -14.46 32.52 3.04
CA ARG A 32 -13.71 32.55 1.80
C ARG A 32 -14.06 31.23 1.13
N SER A 33 -14.88 31.28 0.08
CA SER A 33 -14.98 30.17 -0.85
C SER A 33 -13.55 29.81 -1.20
N ARG A 34 -13.11 28.63 -0.78
CA ARG A 34 -11.79 28.14 -1.13
C ARG A 34 -11.71 28.18 -2.64
N SER A 35 -10.81 28.98 -3.17
CA SER A 35 -10.51 29.08 -4.58
C SER A 35 -10.13 27.70 -5.10
N GLY A 36 -10.41 27.42 -6.35
CA GLY A 36 -10.25 26.20 -7.15
C GLY A 36 -9.32 25.10 -6.69
N GLY A 37 -9.58 23.88 -7.13
CA GLY A 37 -8.74 22.71 -6.90
C GLY A 37 -7.53 22.71 -7.80
N GLU A 38 -6.33 22.71 -7.27
CA GLU A 38 -5.10 22.53 -8.05
C GLU A 38 -4.94 21.07 -8.45
N ALA A 39 -4.47 20.82 -9.68
CA ALA A 39 -4.06 19.49 -10.12
C ALA A 39 -2.88 19.01 -9.24
N LEU A 40 -3.03 17.83 -8.59
CA LEU A 40 -2.01 17.25 -7.73
C LEU A 40 -1.11 16.29 -8.46
N ALA A 41 -1.71 15.29 -9.11
CA ALA A 41 -1.00 14.16 -9.73
C ALA A 41 -1.80 13.57 -10.88
N SER A 42 -1.12 12.84 -11.76
CA SER A 42 -1.76 12.01 -12.78
C SER A 42 -1.64 10.55 -12.39
N GLY A 43 -2.77 9.88 -12.29
CA GLY A 43 -2.82 8.42 -12.32
C GLY A 43 -2.73 7.88 -13.77
N GLY A 44 -2.85 6.57 -13.95
CA GLY A 44 -2.77 5.92 -15.26
C GLY A 44 -3.78 6.44 -16.28
N PHE A 45 -5.00 6.76 -15.82
CA PHE A 45 -6.14 7.13 -16.68
C PHE A 45 -6.78 8.48 -16.36
N GLY A 46 -6.32 9.18 -15.33
CA GLY A 46 -6.95 10.41 -14.86
C GLY A 46 -6.01 11.35 -14.12
N CYS A 47 -6.56 12.46 -13.66
CA CYS A 47 -5.86 13.50 -12.93
C CYS A 47 -6.58 13.80 -11.62
N ILE A 48 -5.84 13.91 -10.53
CA ILE A 48 -6.36 14.19 -9.19
C ILE A 48 -6.31 15.69 -8.93
N PHE A 49 -7.41 16.22 -8.40
CA PHE A 49 -7.57 17.62 -8.00
C PHE A 49 -7.92 17.73 -6.52
N LYS A 50 -7.35 18.71 -5.85
CA LYS A 50 -7.66 19.05 -4.45
C LYS A 50 -7.68 20.58 -4.27
N PRO A 51 -8.74 21.13 -3.63
CA PRO A 51 -10.00 20.49 -3.26
C PRO A 51 -10.77 19.92 -4.46
N ALA A 52 -11.79 19.11 -4.19
CA ALA A 52 -12.60 18.48 -5.22
C ALA A 52 -13.17 19.50 -6.24
N LEU A 53 -13.26 19.08 -7.50
CA LEU A 53 -13.87 19.88 -8.57
C LEU A 53 -15.38 19.98 -8.38
N LYS A 54 -15.95 21.03 -8.92
CA LYS A 54 -17.41 21.27 -8.86
C LYS A 54 -18.12 20.39 -9.90
N CYS A 55 -19.20 19.74 -9.48
CA CYS A 55 -20.13 19.06 -10.37
C CYS A 55 -21.00 20.06 -11.10
N LYS A 56 -21.28 19.82 -12.37
CA LYS A 56 -22.20 20.63 -13.18
C LYS A 56 -23.58 20.63 -12.53
N GLY A 57 -24.13 21.81 -12.32
CA GLY A 57 -25.46 22.01 -11.71
C GLY A 57 -25.48 21.96 -10.17
N LYS A 58 -24.32 21.82 -9.50
CA LYS A 58 -24.23 21.96 -8.05
C LYS A 58 -23.55 23.28 -7.68
N ASP A 59 -24.03 23.92 -6.62
CA ASP A 59 -23.50 25.23 -6.20
C ASP A 59 -22.23 25.14 -5.36
N THR A 60 -22.00 24.00 -4.73
CA THR A 60 -20.88 23.80 -3.81
C THR A 60 -19.96 22.67 -4.27
N ARG A 61 -18.68 22.76 -3.88
CA ARG A 61 -17.71 21.66 -3.96
C ARG A 61 -17.81 20.81 -2.71
N ILE A 62 -17.60 19.51 -2.82
CA ILE A 62 -17.43 18.67 -1.63
C ILE A 62 -16.04 18.93 -1.02
N ASP A 63 -15.91 18.69 0.28
CA ASP A 63 -14.61 18.67 0.95
C ASP A 63 -13.94 17.31 0.66
N GLY A 64 -12.96 17.30 -0.24
CA GLY A 64 -12.34 16.08 -0.69
C GLY A 64 -11.45 16.28 -1.91
N VAL A 65 -11.34 15.24 -2.70
CA VAL A 65 -10.57 15.18 -3.94
C VAL A 65 -11.45 14.77 -5.11
N SER A 66 -11.05 15.15 -6.32
CA SER A 66 -11.67 14.66 -7.56
C SER A 66 -10.65 13.93 -8.39
N LYS A 67 -11.02 12.78 -8.93
CA LYS A 67 -10.31 12.11 -10.02
C LYS A 67 -11.06 12.43 -11.33
N MET A 68 -10.43 13.21 -12.18
CA MET A 68 -10.98 13.55 -13.51
C MET A 68 -10.38 12.67 -14.56
N SER A 69 -11.22 12.01 -15.34
CA SER A 69 -10.83 11.13 -16.44
C SER A 69 -11.73 11.31 -17.66
N ILE A 70 -11.40 10.68 -18.77
CA ILE A 70 -12.37 10.53 -19.85
C ILE A 70 -13.53 9.68 -19.36
N GLU A 71 -14.74 9.97 -19.87
CA GLU A 71 -16.01 9.38 -19.39
C GLU A 71 -15.93 7.86 -19.23
N ARG A 72 -15.52 7.16 -20.29
CA ARG A 72 -15.41 5.69 -20.27
C ARG A 72 -14.58 5.14 -19.10
N HIS A 73 -13.48 5.81 -18.72
CA HIS A 73 -12.66 5.34 -17.61
C HIS A 73 -13.29 5.63 -16.25
N GLY A 74 -13.96 6.78 -16.10
CA GLY A 74 -14.68 7.09 -14.88
C GLY A 74 -15.89 6.18 -14.65
N GLU A 75 -16.64 5.87 -15.72
CA GLU A 75 -17.75 4.92 -15.66
C GLU A 75 -17.27 3.51 -15.28
N GLN A 76 -16.16 3.07 -15.90
CA GLN A 76 -15.57 1.78 -15.56
C GLN A 76 -15.16 1.70 -14.10
N GLU A 77 -14.46 2.72 -13.58
CA GLU A 77 -14.04 2.79 -12.19
C GLU A 77 -15.24 2.82 -11.23
N MET A 78 -16.30 3.52 -11.59
CA MET A 78 -17.53 3.54 -10.78
C MET A 78 -18.18 2.15 -10.72
N LEU A 79 -18.28 1.45 -11.88
CA LEU A 79 -18.80 0.08 -11.93
C LEU A 79 -17.96 -0.90 -11.09
N GLU A 80 -16.65 -0.73 -11.07
CA GLU A 80 -15.73 -1.54 -10.24
C GLU A 80 -16.01 -1.33 -8.74
N ILE A 81 -16.22 -0.08 -8.32
CA ILE A 81 -16.58 0.24 -6.94
C ILE A 81 -17.96 -0.31 -6.58
N GLU A 82 -18.96 -0.10 -7.43
CA GLU A 82 -20.33 -0.57 -7.19
C GLU A 82 -20.39 -2.10 -7.03
N ARG A 83 -19.62 -2.82 -7.82
CA ARG A 83 -19.55 -4.30 -7.78
C ARG A 83 -19.15 -4.86 -6.42
N ILE A 84 -18.25 -4.17 -5.71
CA ILE A 84 -17.72 -4.61 -4.41
C ILE A 84 -18.45 -3.97 -3.23
N LYS A 85 -19.10 -2.82 -3.44
CA LYS A 85 -19.67 -1.97 -2.39
C LYS A 85 -20.66 -2.73 -1.52
N ASP A 86 -21.58 -3.47 -2.12
CA ASP A 86 -22.61 -4.21 -1.40
C ASP A 86 -22.03 -5.22 -0.41
N ARG A 87 -20.91 -5.88 -0.78
CA ARG A 87 -20.22 -6.83 0.08
C ARG A 87 -19.46 -6.13 1.19
N LEU A 88 -18.69 -5.08 0.85
CA LEU A 88 -17.82 -4.41 1.80
C LEU A 88 -18.58 -3.56 2.83
N THR A 89 -19.75 -3.02 2.46
CA THR A 89 -20.58 -2.24 3.39
C THR A 89 -21.22 -3.08 4.50
N THR A 90 -21.29 -4.41 4.35
CA THR A 90 -21.72 -5.31 5.43
C THR A 90 -20.68 -5.44 6.54
N ILE A 91 -19.43 -5.10 6.27
CA ILE A 91 -18.33 -5.19 7.23
C ILE A 91 -18.44 -4.05 8.23
N LYS A 92 -18.38 -4.39 9.51
CA LYS A 92 -18.44 -3.38 10.58
C LYS A 92 -17.31 -2.36 10.44
N ASN A 93 -17.64 -1.08 10.51
CA ASN A 93 -16.70 0.03 10.37
C ASN A 93 -15.96 0.06 9.01
N HIS A 94 -16.57 -0.45 7.94
CA HIS A 94 -15.99 -0.52 6.60
C HIS A 94 -15.39 0.82 6.13
N GLN A 95 -15.99 1.95 6.47
CA GLN A 95 -15.52 3.30 6.10
C GLN A 95 -14.14 3.65 6.67
N GLN A 96 -13.68 2.96 7.73
CA GLN A 96 -12.34 3.13 8.28
C GLN A 96 -11.27 2.40 7.46
N TYR A 97 -11.67 1.44 6.62
CA TYR A 97 -10.74 0.57 5.89
C TYR A 97 -10.86 0.66 4.39
N TYR A 98 -12.01 1.09 3.85
CA TYR A 98 -12.27 1.13 2.42
C TYR A 98 -12.80 2.49 1.99
N LEU A 99 -12.24 3.05 0.92
CA LEU A 99 -12.76 4.27 0.31
C LEU A 99 -13.79 3.90 -0.76
N LEU A 100 -15.07 3.92 -0.37
CA LEU A 100 -16.21 3.54 -1.22
C LEU A 100 -17.21 4.69 -1.44
N ASP A 101 -17.04 5.80 -0.72
CA ASP A 101 -17.93 6.96 -0.83
C ASP A 101 -17.49 7.82 -2.01
N VAL A 102 -17.90 7.41 -3.20
CA VAL A 102 -17.57 8.08 -4.47
C VAL A 102 -18.84 8.58 -5.12
N GLU A 103 -18.82 9.83 -5.57
CA GLU A 103 -19.86 10.44 -6.38
C GLU A 103 -19.35 10.73 -7.79
N MET A 104 -19.98 10.11 -8.80
CA MET A 104 -19.66 10.37 -10.19
C MET A 104 -20.55 11.51 -10.74
N CYS A 105 -19.94 12.48 -11.40
CA CYS A 105 -20.67 13.55 -12.07
C CYS A 105 -19.90 14.14 -13.26
N LYS A 106 -20.59 14.96 -14.07
CA LYS A 106 -19.91 15.80 -15.07
C LYS A 106 -19.24 16.99 -14.38
N PRO A 107 -18.02 17.36 -14.76
CA PRO A 107 -17.36 18.54 -14.21
C PRO A 107 -18.09 19.83 -14.65
N ASP A 108 -18.17 20.81 -13.75
CA ASP A 108 -18.47 22.20 -14.10
C ASP A 108 -17.24 22.85 -14.74
N LYS A 109 -17.39 24.05 -15.25
CA LYS A 109 -16.31 24.81 -15.86
C LYS A 109 -15.15 24.98 -14.85
N LEU A 110 -13.96 24.53 -15.24
CA LEU A 110 -12.76 24.67 -14.44
C LEU A 110 -12.36 26.14 -14.35
N THR A 111 -12.03 26.59 -13.17
CA THR A 111 -11.47 27.93 -12.91
C THR A 111 -10.01 28.01 -13.36
N ASP A 112 -9.44 29.21 -13.40
CA ASP A 112 -8.03 29.36 -13.71
C ASP A 112 -7.13 28.71 -12.65
N GLU A 113 -7.58 28.68 -11.39
CA GLU A 113 -6.90 27.95 -10.31
C GLU A 113 -6.92 26.44 -10.55
N ASP A 114 -8.07 25.86 -10.94
CA ASP A 114 -8.18 24.43 -11.26
C ASP A 114 -7.26 24.03 -12.43
N LYS A 115 -6.98 24.95 -13.35
CA LYS A 115 -6.14 24.70 -14.51
C LYS A 115 -4.64 24.87 -14.25
N LYS A 116 -4.24 25.40 -13.09
CA LYS A 116 -2.83 25.55 -12.75
C LYS A 116 -2.08 24.23 -12.90
N GLN A 117 -0.96 24.27 -13.61
CA GLN A 117 -0.10 23.11 -13.89
C GLN A 117 -0.79 21.91 -14.55
N PHE A 118 -1.98 22.11 -15.16
CA PHE A 118 -2.77 21.05 -15.76
C PHE A 118 -1.94 20.19 -16.72
N ASP A 119 -1.30 20.80 -17.70
CA ASP A 119 -0.54 20.06 -18.73
C ASP A 119 0.66 19.31 -18.13
N LYS A 120 1.25 19.85 -17.07
CA LYS A 120 2.38 19.24 -16.38
C LYS A 120 1.96 18.05 -15.51
N LYS A 121 0.81 18.18 -14.83
CA LYS A 121 0.38 17.20 -13.82
C LYS A 121 -0.72 16.25 -14.29
N CYS A 122 -1.40 16.55 -15.40
CA CYS A 122 -2.49 15.74 -15.96
C CYS A 122 -2.10 15.03 -17.26
N PHE A 123 -0.88 14.51 -17.35
CA PHE A 123 -0.37 13.89 -18.58
C PHE A 123 -1.24 12.73 -19.10
N ALA A 124 -2.00 12.04 -18.25
CA ALA A 124 -2.95 11.02 -18.69
C ALA A 124 -4.02 11.61 -19.61
N LEU A 125 -4.50 12.83 -19.33
CA LEU A 125 -5.51 13.51 -20.14
C LEU A 125 -4.91 14.12 -21.42
N THR A 126 -3.66 14.54 -21.38
CA THR A 126 -2.98 15.08 -22.58
C THR A 126 -2.84 14.05 -23.68
N ARG A 127 -2.76 12.75 -23.35
CA ARG A 127 -2.80 11.65 -24.33
C ARG A 127 -4.11 11.60 -25.13
N TYR A 128 -5.18 12.17 -24.59
CA TYR A 128 -6.49 12.31 -25.25
C TYR A 128 -6.71 13.69 -25.88
N ASN A 129 -5.62 14.46 -26.06
CA ASN A 129 -5.65 15.84 -26.57
C ASN A 129 -6.49 16.80 -25.69
N ILE A 130 -6.47 16.58 -24.38
CA ILE A 130 -7.09 17.46 -23.38
C ILE A 130 -5.97 18.18 -22.64
N SER A 131 -5.96 19.51 -22.73
CA SER A 131 -4.93 20.40 -22.20
C SER A 131 -5.55 21.54 -21.40
N GLU A 132 -4.74 22.29 -20.68
CA GLU A 132 -5.16 23.52 -19.99
C GLU A 132 -5.96 24.46 -20.88
N LYS A 133 -5.55 24.61 -22.16
CA LYS A 133 -6.17 25.53 -23.12
C LYS A 133 -7.57 25.10 -23.58
N ASN A 134 -7.83 23.80 -23.62
CA ASN A 134 -9.06 23.29 -24.25
C ASN A 134 -9.95 22.47 -23.30
N VAL A 135 -9.54 22.19 -22.05
CA VAL A 135 -10.30 21.34 -21.12
C VAL A 135 -11.75 21.82 -20.96
N ASN A 136 -11.96 23.12 -20.81
CA ASN A 136 -13.31 23.69 -20.66
C ASN A 136 -14.20 23.56 -21.92
N ASN A 137 -13.61 23.30 -23.08
CA ASN A 137 -14.33 23.01 -24.31
C ASN A 137 -14.52 21.51 -24.57
N ARG A 138 -14.08 20.67 -23.64
CA ARG A 138 -14.11 19.21 -23.73
C ARG A 138 -14.74 18.54 -22.51
N LEU A 139 -15.46 19.30 -21.66
CA LEU A 139 -16.08 18.81 -20.43
C LEU A 139 -17.14 17.73 -20.69
N ASP A 140 -17.75 17.74 -21.86
CA ASP A 140 -18.68 16.72 -22.34
C ASP A 140 -18.03 15.31 -22.41
N ARG A 141 -16.72 15.24 -22.69
CA ARG A 141 -15.94 14.00 -22.80
C ARG A 141 -15.35 13.54 -21.46
N LEU A 142 -15.52 14.34 -20.41
CA LEU A 142 -14.92 14.13 -19.09
C LEU A 142 -15.97 13.75 -18.07
N THR A 143 -15.53 12.99 -17.08
CA THR A 143 -16.25 12.76 -15.84
C THR A 143 -15.31 12.95 -14.64
N ILE A 144 -15.87 13.25 -13.51
CA ILE A 144 -15.17 13.33 -12.24
C ILE A 144 -15.77 12.36 -11.23
N LEU A 145 -14.88 11.72 -10.50
CA LEU A 145 -15.21 10.93 -9.32
C LEU A 145 -14.80 11.77 -8.10
N ASN A 146 -15.77 12.28 -7.39
CA ASN A 146 -15.60 13.05 -6.17
C ASN A 146 -15.61 12.10 -4.97
N MET A 147 -14.60 12.20 -4.11
CA MET A 147 -14.44 11.32 -2.96
C MET A 147 -13.87 12.08 -1.76
N PRO A 148 -14.07 11.59 -0.52
CA PRO A 148 -13.42 12.15 0.66
C PRO A 148 -11.89 12.17 0.51
N ASP A 149 -11.25 13.17 1.14
CA ASP A 149 -9.80 13.21 1.23
C ASP A 149 -9.30 12.12 2.18
N ALA A 150 -8.63 11.12 1.64
CA ALA A 150 -8.06 10.01 2.42
C ALA A 150 -6.61 10.25 2.85
N GLY A 151 -6.05 11.44 2.61
CA GLY A 151 -4.69 11.79 2.98
C GLY A 151 -3.67 11.56 1.86
N ILE A 152 -2.56 10.89 2.18
CA ILE A 152 -1.48 10.55 1.23
C ILE A 152 -1.34 9.03 1.15
N ASP A 153 -0.72 8.52 0.10
CA ASP A 153 -0.45 7.09 0.02
C ASP A 153 0.61 6.65 1.06
N LEU A 154 0.55 5.38 1.42
CA LEU A 154 1.40 4.83 2.48
C LEU A 154 2.88 4.84 2.09
N HIS A 155 3.22 4.69 0.80
CA HIS A 155 4.58 4.81 0.32
C HIS A 155 5.15 6.21 0.62
N ASP A 156 4.45 7.27 0.20
CA ASP A 156 4.88 8.64 0.46
C ASP A 156 4.90 8.95 1.97
N TRP A 157 4.01 8.34 2.75
CA TRP A 157 4.06 8.46 4.20
C TRP A 157 5.32 7.81 4.80
N ILE A 158 5.72 6.63 4.31
CA ILE A 158 6.92 5.93 4.80
C ILE A 158 8.18 6.71 4.42
N VAL A 159 8.35 7.03 3.12
CA VAL A 159 9.64 7.50 2.57
C VAL A 159 9.67 8.99 2.22
N GLY A 160 8.53 9.67 2.17
CA GLY A 160 8.38 11.02 1.59
C GLY A 160 9.27 12.12 2.19
N ASN A 161 9.74 11.96 3.43
CA ASN A 161 10.72 12.87 4.06
C ASN A 161 12.16 12.36 3.98
N GLY A 162 12.43 11.31 3.22
CA GLY A 162 13.74 10.70 3.06
C GLY A 162 14.27 9.97 4.29
N LYS A 163 13.52 9.96 5.42
CA LYS A 163 13.90 9.26 6.66
C LYS A 163 12.77 8.39 7.19
N ILE A 164 13.10 7.16 7.53
CA ILE A 164 12.23 6.24 8.25
C ILE A 164 12.61 6.28 9.72
N THR A 165 11.81 7.03 10.52
CA THR A 165 12.06 7.16 11.96
C THR A 165 11.56 5.92 12.72
N ARG A 166 12.05 5.72 13.92
CA ARG A 166 11.59 4.63 14.82
C ARG A 166 10.08 4.68 15.04
N GLU A 167 9.54 5.87 15.28
CA GLU A 167 8.10 6.06 15.46
C GLU A 167 7.31 5.62 14.22
N LYS A 168 7.80 5.96 13.02
CA LYS A 168 7.18 5.49 11.78
C LYS A 168 7.22 3.97 11.65
N MET A 169 8.34 3.33 12.04
CA MET A 169 8.47 1.87 12.00
C MET A 169 7.45 1.20 12.93
N PHE A 170 7.29 1.69 14.16
CA PHE A 170 6.25 1.21 15.07
C PHE A 170 4.85 1.39 14.51
N LEU A 171 4.57 2.60 14.04
CA LEU A 171 3.27 2.92 13.45
C LEU A 171 2.96 2.04 12.25
N LEU A 172 3.93 1.82 11.36
CA LEU A 172 3.73 0.95 10.20
C LEU A 172 3.33 -0.46 10.64
N ASN A 173 4.04 -1.02 11.63
CA ASN A 173 3.72 -2.35 12.16
C ASN A 173 2.29 -2.40 12.75
N ASP A 174 1.89 -1.39 13.52
CA ASP A 174 0.53 -1.31 14.08
C ASP A 174 -0.54 -1.12 12.99
N LEU A 175 -0.26 -0.29 11.98
CA LEU A 175 -1.15 -0.09 10.83
C LEU A 175 -1.35 -1.39 10.04
N VAL A 176 -0.27 -2.12 9.76
CA VAL A 176 -0.33 -3.42 9.06
C VAL A 176 -1.13 -4.43 9.86
N ILE A 177 -0.90 -4.55 11.18
CA ILE A 177 -1.67 -5.44 12.07
C ILE A 177 -3.16 -5.07 12.03
N ARG A 178 -3.49 -3.79 12.09
CA ARG A 178 -4.87 -3.30 12.04
C ARG A 178 -5.53 -3.62 10.70
N LEU A 179 -4.84 -3.37 9.59
CA LEU A 179 -5.33 -3.70 8.25
C LEU A 179 -5.51 -5.22 8.07
N LEU A 180 -4.58 -6.04 8.54
CA LEU A 180 -4.73 -7.51 8.50
C LEU A 180 -6.00 -7.96 9.21
N LYS A 181 -6.24 -7.45 10.44
CA LYS A 181 -7.35 -7.92 11.29
C LYS A 181 -8.72 -7.40 10.84
N TYR A 182 -8.80 -6.14 10.45
CA TYR A 182 -10.07 -5.44 10.32
C TYR A 182 -10.35 -4.95 8.89
N GLY A 183 -9.34 -4.93 8.02
CA GLY A 183 -9.46 -4.58 6.62
C GLY A 183 -9.38 -5.84 5.73
N VAL A 184 -8.19 -6.40 5.55
CA VAL A 184 -7.93 -7.46 4.54
C VAL A 184 -8.69 -8.74 4.84
N ARG A 185 -8.55 -9.29 6.06
CA ARG A 185 -9.21 -10.54 6.41
C ARG A 185 -10.74 -10.48 6.26
N PRO A 186 -11.46 -9.50 6.83
CA PRO A 186 -12.92 -9.40 6.65
C PRO A 186 -13.33 -9.19 5.19
N MET A 187 -12.54 -8.47 4.40
CA MET A 187 -12.76 -8.29 2.96
C MET A 187 -12.71 -9.62 2.22
N ASN A 188 -11.67 -10.43 2.46
CA ASN A 188 -11.55 -11.74 1.82
C ASN A 188 -12.64 -12.71 2.34
N GLU A 189 -12.98 -12.69 3.64
CA GLU A 189 -14.11 -13.46 4.20
C GLU A 189 -15.47 -13.08 3.58
N ALA A 190 -15.64 -11.81 3.15
CA ALA A 190 -16.80 -11.36 2.40
C ALA A 190 -16.75 -11.74 0.90
N GLY A 191 -15.74 -12.48 0.47
CA GLY A 191 -15.56 -12.93 -0.91
C GLY A 191 -15.10 -11.83 -1.87
N VAL A 192 -14.49 -10.77 -1.36
CA VAL A 192 -13.86 -9.72 -2.16
C VAL A 192 -12.34 -9.86 -2.08
N ILE A 193 -11.67 -9.83 -3.22
CA ILE A 193 -10.22 -9.89 -3.35
C ILE A 193 -9.79 -8.62 -4.07
N HIS A 194 -8.92 -7.83 -3.45
CA HIS A 194 -8.43 -6.58 -4.05
C HIS A 194 -7.49 -6.83 -5.22
N HIS A 195 -6.61 -7.82 -5.09
CA HIS A 195 -5.67 -8.31 -6.10
C HIS A 195 -4.64 -7.30 -6.64
N ASP A 196 -4.59 -6.08 -6.07
CA ASP A 196 -3.52 -5.09 -6.30
C ASP A 196 -3.19 -4.32 -5.02
N LEU A 197 -3.25 -5.00 -3.87
CA LEU A 197 -2.92 -4.36 -2.61
C LEU A 197 -1.41 -4.12 -2.52
N LYS A 198 -1.03 -2.87 -2.25
CA LYS A 198 0.35 -2.39 -2.09
C LYS A 198 0.34 -1.04 -1.37
N ASP A 199 1.49 -0.54 -1.00
CA ASP A 199 1.64 0.73 -0.26
C ASP A 199 1.00 1.94 -0.96
N ARG A 200 1.05 2.01 -2.30
CA ARG A 200 0.43 3.11 -3.08
C ARG A 200 -1.09 3.00 -3.20
N ASN A 201 -1.66 1.85 -2.90
CA ASN A 201 -3.10 1.61 -2.89
C ASN A 201 -3.68 1.62 -1.46
N ILE A 202 -2.90 2.08 -0.48
CA ILE A 202 -3.31 2.31 0.90
C ILE A 202 -3.09 3.77 1.22
N MET A 203 -4.16 4.50 1.47
CA MET A 203 -4.10 5.89 1.90
C MET A 203 -4.02 5.98 3.42
N ILE A 204 -3.33 6.99 3.92
CA ILE A 204 -3.24 7.30 5.34
C ILE A 204 -3.53 8.79 5.57
N ASP A 205 -4.46 9.08 6.46
CA ASP A 205 -4.83 10.44 6.79
C ASP A 205 -4.04 10.97 8.02
N LYS A 206 -4.27 12.23 8.36
CA LYS A 206 -3.64 12.90 9.52
C LYS A 206 -4.02 12.28 10.88
N HIS A 207 -5.03 11.43 10.94
CA HIS A 207 -5.48 10.71 12.13
C HIS A 207 -4.94 9.28 12.17
N LEU A 208 -4.06 8.90 11.23
CA LEU A 208 -3.54 7.55 11.03
C LEU A 208 -4.64 6.53 10.73
N GLU A 209 -5.75 6.96 10.15
CA GLU A 209 -6.72 6.07 9.56
C GLU A 209 -6.25 5.67 8.16
N THR A 210 -6.28 4.36 7.90
CA THR A 210 -5.84 3.80 6.62
C THR A 210 -7.03 3.33 5.81
N ARG A 211 -7.05 3.67 4.51
CA ARG A 211 -8.12 3.25 3.59
C ARG A 211 -7.54 2.63 2.34
N ILE A 212 -8.06 1.48 1.98
CA ILE A 212 -7.75 0.79 0.73
C ILE A 212 -8.49 1.49 -0.40
N ILE A 213 -7.79 1.72 -1.51
CA ILE A 213 -8.26 2.39 -2.73
C ILE A 213 -7.88 1.60 -3.97
N ASP A 214 -8.41 2.01 -5.13
CA ASP A 214 -8.06 1.48 -6.45
C ASP A 214 -8.54 0.03 -6.67
N TRP A 215 -9.84 -0.12 -6.86
CA TRP A 215 -10.54 -1.40 -6.98
C TRP A 215 -10.56 -1.99 -8.40
N GLY A 216 -9.77 -1.41 -9.32
CA GLY A 216 -9.76 -1.78 -10.74
C GLY A 216 -9.42 -3.23 -11.04
N LEU A 217 -8.67 -3.90 -10.15
CA LEU A 217 -8.31 -5.31 -10.30
C LEU A 217 -9.08 -6.22 -9.32
N ALA A 218 -10.00 -5.67 -8.55
CA ALA A 218 -10.73 -6.44 -7.55
C ALA A 218 -11.68 -7.47 -8.19
N GLY A 219 -11.71 -8.66 -7.62
CA GLY A 219 -12.64 -9.73 -7.96
C GLY A 219 -13.64 -10.00 -6.85
N VAL A 220 -14.86 -10.43 -7.24
CA VAL A 220 -15.89 -10.84 -6.30
C VAL A 220 -16.23 -12.31 -6.55
N VAL A 221 -16.00 -13.13 -5.54
CA VAL A 221 -16.34 -14.56 -5.59
C VAL A 221 -17.85 -14.75 -5.62
N LYS A 222 -18.34 -15.47 -6.64
CA LYS A 222 -19.75 -15.85 -6.81
C LYS A 222 -19.82 -17.34 -7.12
N ASP A 223 -20.77 -18.02 -6.51
CA ASP A 223 -21.04 -19.44 -6.77
C ASP A 223 -19.80 -20.34 -6.62
N ASN A 224 -18.89 -20.00 -5.69
CA ASN A 224 -17.61 -20.69 -5.47
C ASN A 224 -16.75 -20.83 -6.73
N LYS A 225 -16.80 -19.83 -7.62
CA LYS A 225 -16.00 -19.79 -8.84
C LYS A 225 -14.94 -18.70 -8.75
N ILE A 226 -13.84 -18.94 -9.45
CA ILE A 226 -12.77 -17.96 -9.61
C ILE A 226 -13.31 -16.76 -10.41
N PRO A 227 -13.22 -15.52 -9.91
CA PRO A 227 -13.63 -14.34 -10.67
C PRO A 227 -12.83 -14.20 -11.97
N GLU A 228 -13.50 -13.84 -13.07
CA GLU A 228 -12.83 -13.62 -14.37
C GLU A 228 -11.76 -12.53 -14.29
N GLU A 229 -11.97 -11.56 -13.44
CA GLU A 229 -11.03 -10.45 -13.21
C GLU A 229 -9.70 -10.93 -12.62
N ILE A 230 -9.67 -12.10 -11.97
CA ILE A 230 -8.45 -12.67 -11.38
C ILE A 230 -7.77 -13.64 -12.33
N MET A 231 -8.54 -14.27 -13.19
CA MET A 231 -8.01 -15.21 -14.17
C MET A 231 -7.08 -14.55 -15.18
N ASN A 232 -6.05 -15.29 -15.61
CA ASN A 232 -5.13 -14.87 -16.68
C ASN A 232 -4.37 -13.56 -16.39
N ARG A 233 -4.19 -13.20 -15.11
CA ARG A 233 -3.40 -12.02 -14.73
C ARG A 233 -1.91 -12.34 -14.79
N PRO A 234 -1.08 -11.38 -15.23
CA PRO A 234 0.36 -11.54 -15.14
C PRO A 234 0.81 -11.52 -13.68
N LEU A 235 1.92 -12.20 -13.39
CA LEU A 235 2.55 -12.12 -12.08
C LEU A 235 3.02 -10.68 -11.82
N GLN A 236 2.66 -10.15 -10.66
CA GLN A 236 3.11 -8.85 -10.16
C GLN A 236 3.84 -9.05 -8.83
N PHE A 237 4.66 -8.06 -8.44
CA PHE A 237 5.44 -8.13 -7.20
C PHE A 237 4.57 -8.25 -5.93
N ASN A 238 3.34 -7.77 -6.00
CA ASN A 238 2.36 -7.72 -4.91
C ASN A 238 1.28 -8.81 -5.00
N THR A 239 1.47 -9.80 -5.85
CA THR A 239 0.58 -10.98 -5.95
C THR A 239 1.33 -12.27 -5.66
N PRO A 240 0.69 -13.30 -5.08
CA PRO A 240 1.32 -14.59 -4.85
C PRO A 240 1.87 -15.20 -6.14
N PHE A 241 2.93 -15.98 -6.04
CA PHE A 241 3.48 -16.71 -7.19
C PHE A 241 2.44 -17.58 -7.90
N SER A 242 1.46 -18.06 -7.15
CA SER A 242 0.35 -18.84 -7.68
C SER A 242 -0.64 -18.07 -8.56
N SER A 243 -0.53 -16.76 -8.67
CA SER A 243 -1.29 -16.01 -9.69
C SER A 243 -1.02 -16.55 -11.09
N MET A 244 0.16 -17.09 -11.31
CA MET A 244 0.59 -17.65 -12.59
C MET A 244 -0.18 -18.93 -12.96
N ILE A 245 -0.58 -19.75 -11.97
CA ILE A 245 -1.29 -21.00 -12.22
C ILE A 245 -2.80 -20.80 -12.41
N LEU A 246 -3.32 -19.61 -12.10
CA LEU A 246 -4.70 -19.22 -12.36
C LEU A 246 -4.90 -18.75 -13.81
N SER A 247 -4.31 -19.45 -14.77
CA SER A 247 -4.44 -19.13 -16.19
C SER A 247 -4.86 -20.34 -17.00
N ASN A 248 -5.62 -20.08 -18.07
CA ASN A 248 -6.01 -21.13 -19.01
C ASN A 248 -4.80 -21.78 -19.69
N GLU A 249 -3.77 -21.01 -19.98
CA GLU A 249 -2.52 -21.51 -20.56
C GLU A 249 -1.82 -22.49 -19.60
N PHE A 250 -1.71 -22.15 -18.31
CA PHE A 250 -1.15 -23.05 -17.33
C PHE A 250 -1.96 -24.35 -17.25
N LYS A 251 -3.28 -24.25 -17.15
CA LYS A 251 -4.19 -25.41 -17.06
C LYS A 251 -3.99 -26.37 -18.24
N LEU A 252 -3.91 -25.83 -19.44
CA LEU A 252 -3.69 -26.66 -20.65
C LEU A 252 -2.32 -27.36 -20.61
N ASN A 253 -1.26 -26.62 -20.29
CA ASN A 253 0.09 -27.16 -20.23
C ASN A 253 0.25 -28.21 -19.12
N TYR A 254 -0.33 -27.98 -17.95
CA TYR A 254 -0.26 -28.90 -16.85
C TYR A 254 -1.06 -30.18 -17.12
N ASN A 255 -2.19 -30.11 -17.82
CA ASN A 255 -2.95 -31.29 -18.25
C ASN A 255 -2.12 -32.19 -19.18
N VAL A 256 -1.25 -31.63 -20.04
CA VAL A 256 -0.33 -32.42 -20.87
C VAL A 256 0.67 -33.19 -19.99
N PHE A 257 1.20 -32.57 -18.94
CA PHE A 257 2.07 -33.24 -17.97
C PHE A 257 1.30 -34.35 -17.23
N LEU A 258 0.09 -34.07 -16.73
CA LEU A 258 -0.74 -35.04 -16.03
C LEU A 258 -1.15 -36.23 -16.92
N GLN A 259 -1.40 -36.00 -18.22
CA GLN A 259 -1.66 -37.09 -19.16
C GLN A 259 -0.45 -38.03 -19.26
N ARG A 260 0.78 -37.53 -19.31
CA ARG A 260 1.98 -38.38 -19.30
C ARG A 260 2.13 -39.18 -18.00
N VAL A 261 1.64 -38.64 -16.89
CA VAL A 261 1.56 -39.40 -15.62
C VAL A 261 0.53 -40.51 -15.72
N LYS A 262 -0.69 -40.26 -16.24
CA LYS A 262 -1.75 -41.25 -16.47
C LYS A 262 -1.27 -42.38 -17.41
N ASP A 263 -0.48 -42.03 -18.42
CA ASP A 263 0.10 -42.99 -19.38
C ASP A 263 1.27 -43.80 -18.80
N GLY A 264 1.66 -43.58 -17.53
CA GLY A 264 2.77 -44.27 -16.86
C GLY A 264 4.17 -43.85 -17.37
N ILE A 265 4.27 -42.80 -18.17
CA ILE A 265 5.57 -42.30 -18.73
C ILE A 265 6.39 -41.57 -17.66
N ILE A 266 5.69 -40.88 -16.73
CA ILE A 266 6.30 -40.08 -15.65
C ILE A 266 5.61 -40.47 -14.35
N LEU A 267 6.39 -40.56 -13.26
CA LEU A 267 5.84 -40.74 -11.93
C LEU A 267 5.35 -39.41 -11.36
N PHE A 268 4.20 -39.37 -10.73
CA PHE A 268 3.73 -38.23 -9.99
C PHE A 268 4.46 -38.15 -8.64
N ASN A 269 5.44 -37.30 -8.55
CA ASN A 269 6.19 -37.01 -7.31
C ASN A 269 6.71 -35.58 -7.33
N SER A 270 7.13 -35.07 -6.16
CA SER A 270 7.58 -33.70 -5.98
C SER A 270 8.73 -33.31 -6.94
N MET A 271 9.69 -34.22 -7.18
CA MET A 271 10.82 -33.96 -8.07
C MET A 271 10.36 -33.76 -9.52
N ASN A 272 9.51 -34.62 -10.04
CA ASN A 272 9.03 -34.54 -11.43
C ASN A 272 8.09 -33.35 -11.63
N VAL A 273 7.23 -33.04 -10.66
CA VAL A 273 6.37 -31.85 -10.68
C VAL A 273 7.25 -30.59 -10.64
N ARG A 274 8.27 -30.54 -9.78
CA ARG A 274 9.19 -29.40 -9.72
C ARG A 274 9.96 -29.20 -11.01
N ASN A 275 10.45 -30.30 -11.62
CA ASN A 275 11.12 -30.24 -12.91
C ASN A 275 10.19 -29.72 -14.02
N TYR A 276 8.91 -30.14 -14.00
CA TYR A 276 7.91 -29.58 -14.91
C TYR A 276 7.75 -28.06 -14.68
N VAL A 277 7.58 -27.64 -13.42
CA VAL A 277 7.45 -26.21 -13.09
C VAL A 277 8.64 -25.39 -13.59
N ILE A 278 9.87 -25.85 -13.34
CA ILE A 278 11.09 -25.13 -13.75
C ILE A 278 11.23 -25.12 -15.28
N ASN A 279 11.22 -26.29 -15.91
CA ASN A 279 11.67 -26.43 -17.30
C ASN A 279 10.55 -26.11 -18.31
N GLU A 280 9.33 -26.51 -18.01
CA GLU A 280 8.23 -26.38 -18.95
C GLU A 280 7.41 -25.12 -18.73
N TYR A 281 7.45 -24.55 -17.54
CA TYR A 281 6.62 -23.39 -17.21
C TYR A 281 7.46 -22.14 -16.95
N LEU A 282 8.31 -22.12 -15.92
CA LEU A 282 9.04 -20.91 -15.52
C LEU A 282 10.02 -20.43 -16.58
N ILE A 283 10.77 -21.35 -17.21
CA ILE A 283 11.74 -21.00 -18.27
C ILE A 283 11.00 -20.43 -19.49
N LYS A 284 9.86 -20.99 -19.86
CA LYS A 284 9.03 -20.43 -20.94
C LYS A 284 8.52 -19.05 -20.57
N LEU A 285 8.03 -18.90 -19.35
CA LEU A 285 7.49 -17.64 -18.85
C LEU A 285 8.54 -16.53 -18.80
N SER A 286 9.76 -16.83 -18.36
CA SER A 286 10.86 -15.87 -18.33
C SER A 286 11.25 -15.31 -19.71
N ARG A 287 10.93 -16.03 -20.80
CA ARG A 287 11.18 -15.57 -22.17
C ARG A 287 10.10 -14.65 -22.72
N TYR A 288 8.88 -14.72 -22.19
CA TYR A 288 7.73 -13.94 -22.66
C TYR A 288 7.46 -12.71 -21.82
N TYR A 289 7.74 -12.80 -20.53
CA TYR A 289 7.58 -11.69 -19.63
C TYR A 289 8.96 -11.15 -19.31
N ASP A 290 9.24 -9.98 -19.82
CA ASP A 290 10.29 -9.11 -19.31
C ASP A 290 9.88 -8.78 -17.86
N TYR A 291 10.14 -9.73 -16.95
CA TYR A 291 10.00 -9.46 -15.52
C TYR A 291 10.79 -8.22 -15.27
N SER A 292 10.12 -7.16 -14.93
CA SER A 292 10.77 -5.89 -14.73
C SER A 292 12.03 -6.14 -13.89
N VAL A 293 13.13 -5.64 -14.33
CA VAL A 293 14.44 -5.73 -13.66
C VAL A 293 14.29 -5.43 -12.16
N ASP A 294 13.32 -4.55 -11.84
CA ASP A 294 12.95 -4.15 -10.50
C ASP A 294 12.46 -5.32 -9.62
N ASN A 295 11.60 -6.22 -10.15
CA ASN A 295 11.13 -7.38 -9.38
C ASN A 295 12.27 -8.37 -9.06
N ILE A 296 13.17 -8.60 -10.01
CA ILE A 296 14.34 -9.49 -9.81
C ILE A 296 15.28 -8.88 -8.76
N MET A 297 15.53 -7.58 -8.83
CA MET A 297 16.37 -6.90 -7.84
C MET A 297 15.77 -6.98 -6.44
N LEU A 298 14.47 -6.79 -6.32
CA LEU A 298 13.76 -6.89 -5.06
C LEU A 298 13.86 -8.30 -4.47
N PHE A 299 13.65 -9.35 -5.27
CA PHE A 299 13.83 -10.73 -4.84
C PHE A 299 15.28 -11.03 -4.44
N LYS A 300 16.26 -10.50 -5.17
CA LYS A 300 17.68 -10.60 -4.77
C LYS A 300 17.92 -9.98 -3.39
N MET A 301 17.31 -8.84 -3.08
CA MET A 301 17.45 -8.21 -1.77
C MET A 301 16.79 -9.02 -0.65
N ILE A 302 15.63 -9.63 -0.91
CA ILE A 302 14.91 -10.43 0.07
C ILE A 302 15.58 -11.76 0.31
N PHE A 303 16.03 -12.45 -0.74
CA PHE A 303 16.60 -13.79 -0.69
C PHE A 303 18.14 -13.81 -0.71
N SER A 304 18.81 -12.67 -0.51
CA SER A 304 20.28 -12.58 -0.50
C SER A 304 20.90 -13.40 0.65
N PRO A 305 22.09 -14.00 0.45
CA PRO A 305 22.75 -14.91 1.40
C PRO A 305 23.20 -14.31 2.74
N GLY A 306 22.99 -13.04 2.99
CA GLY A 306 23.18 -12.42 4.30
C GLY A 306 22.14 -12.82 5.34
N ILE A 307 21.14 -13.62 4.97
CA ILE A 307 20.20 -14.28 5.87
C ILE A 307 20.83 -15.62 6.25
N ASN A 308 20.94 -15.92 7.53
CA ASN A 308 21.46 -17.17 8.09
C ASN A 308 20.61 -18.41 7.71
N ASN A 309 20.27 -18.59 6.46
CA ASN A 309 19.61 -19.77 5.93
C ASN A 309 20.57 -20.55 5.01
N ASP A 310 21.81 -20.77 5.49
CA ASP A 310 22.83 -21.58 4.81
C ASP A 310 22.33 -22.98 4.44
N THR A 311 21.28 -23.47 5.10
CA THR A 311 20.71 -24.79 4.86
C THR A 311 19.95 -24.87 3.52
N TYR A 312 19.30 -23.82 3.08
CA TYR A 312 18.52 -23.84 1.83
C TYR A 312 19.37 -23.60 0.57
N LEU A 313 20.52 -22.95 0.72
CA LEU A 313 21.38 -22.56 -0.40
C LEU A 313 22.47 -23.60 -0.72
N SER A 314 22.79 -24.48 0.23
CA SER A 314 23.77 -25.56 0.03
C SER A 314 23.33 -26.62 -1.01
N GLU A 315 22.02 -26.69 -1.31
CA GLU A 315 21.45 -27.60 -2.29
C GLU A 315 21.47 -27.07 -3.74
N VAL A 316 21.66 -25.75 -3.94
CA VAL A 316 21.68 -25.12 -5.27
C VAL A 316 23.13 -25.01 -5.75
N LYS A 317 23.68 -26.12 -6.27
CA LYS A 317 25.01 -26.19 -6.86
C LYS A 317 24.99 -25.89 -8.36
N TYR A 318 24.62 -24.70 -8.80
CA TYR A 318 24.79 -24.35 -10.21
C TYR A 318 25.25 -22.89 -10.35
N ASP A 319 26.51 -22.71 -10.74
CA ASP A 319 27.13 -21.40 -10.92
C ASP A 319 26.40 -20.49 -11.93
N ASP A 320 25.68 -21.07 -12.90
CA ASP A 320 24.91 -20.31 -13.89
C ASP A 320 23.50 -19.89 -13.40
N LEU A 321 23.05 -20.43 -12.27
CA LEU A 321 21.78 -20.08 -11.65
C LEU A 321 21.91 -18.97 -10.60
N ILE A 322 23.14 -18.51 -10.30
CA ILE A 322 23.40 -17.54 -9.22
C ILE A 322 22.62 -16.24 -9.44
N GLU A 323 22.42 -15.83 -10.66
CA GLU A 323 21.67 -14.61 -10.97
C GLU A 323 20.15 -14.75 -10.80
N TYR A 324 19.62 -15.97 -11.04
CA TYR A 324 18.19 -16.29 -10.95
C TYR A 324 17.88 -17.39 -9.92
N GLY A 325 18.89 -18.02 -9.33
CA GLY A 325 18.76 -19.26 -8.57
C GLY A 325 17.86 -19.17 -7.35
N TYR A 326 17.96 -18.11 -6.57
CA TYR A 326 17.14 -17.91 -5.38
C TYR A 326 15.67 -17.75 -5.74
N TYR A 327 15.39 -16.94 -6.73
CA TYR A 327 14.05 -16.70 -7.23
C TYR A 327 13.38 -17.98 -7.75
N LEU A 328 14.10 -18.72 -8.61
CA LEU A 328 13.60 -19.98 -9.18
C LEU A 328 13.37 -21.04 -8.10
N TYR A 329 14.24 -21.10 -7.09
CA TYR A 329 14.09 -22.05 -5.99
C TYR A 329 12.78 -21.81 -5.22
N TYR A 330 12.57 -20.63 -4.69
CA TYR A 330 11.37 -20.33 -3.91
C TYR A 330 10.09 -20.43 -4.75
N LEU A 331 10.11 -19.88 -5.95
CA LEU A 331 8.96 -19.89 -6.84
C LEU A 331 8.61 -21.31 -7.31
N SER A 332 9.60 -22.14 -7.64
CA SER A 332 9.35 -23.53 -8.05
C SER A 332 8.82 -24.38 -6.91
N ASN A 333 9.37 -24.25 -5.69
CA ASN A 333 8.85 -24.95 -4.53
C ASN A 333 7.44 -24.51 -4.20
N TYR A 334 7.20 -23.20 -4.14
CA TYR A 334 5.87 -22.63 -3.86
C TYR A 334 4.78 -23.20 -4.78
N ILE A 335 5.07 -23.26 -6.09
CA ILE A 335 4.12 -23.81 -7.07
C ILE A 335 4.04 -25.33 -6.95
N THR A 336 5.16 -26.01 -6.76
CA THR A 336 5.19 -27.48 -6.61
C THR A 336 4.34 -27.94 -5.45
N ASP A 337 4.43 -27.27 -4.28
CA ASP A 337 3.63 -27.61 -3.09
C ASP A 337 2.12 -27.50 -3.38
N ILE A 338 1.71 -26.50 -4.12
CA ILE A 338 0.31 -26.34 -4.55
C ILE A 338 -0.10 -27.50 -5.46
N LEU A 339 0.69 -27.78 -6.50
CA LEU A 339 0.37 -28.80 -7.48
C LEU A 339 0.34 -30.21 -6.87
N MET A 340 1.28 -30.49 -5.95
CA MET A 340 1.28 -31.78 -5.22
C MET A 340 0.06 -31.95 -4.34
N LYS A 341 -0.43 -30.87 -3.71
CA LYS A 341 -1.56 -30.93 -2.78
C LYS A 341 -2.91 -30.93 -3.48
N TYR A 342 -3.06 -30.17 -4.55
CA TYR A 342 -4.33 -29.94 -5.24
C TYR A 342 -4.45 -30.69 -6.58
N THR A 343 -3.55 -31.64 -6.87
CA THR A 343 -3.78 -32.62 -7.92
C THR A 343 -4.43 -33.85 -7.33
N THR A 344 -5.60 -34.20 -7.84
CA THR A 344 -6.41 -35.32 -7.37
C THR A 344 -5.79 -36.69 -7.69
N VAL A 345 -6.31 -37.76 -7.10
CA VAL A 345 -5.89 -39.13 -7.42
C VAL A 345 -6.13 -39.50 -8.88
N ASP A 346 -7.13 -38.88 -9.52
CA ASP A 346 -7.43 -39.02 -10.94
C ASP A 346 -6.53 -38.18 -11.85
N MET A 347 -5.50 -37.60 -11.30
CA MET A 347 -4.55 -36.72 -11.99
C MET A 347 -5.28 -35.55 -12.68
N GLU A 348 -6.05 -34.81 -11.92
CA GLU A 348 -6.68 -33.56 -12.32
C GLU A 348 -6.32 -32.44 -11.34
N PHE A 349 -6.00 -31.26 -11.86
CA PHE A 349 -5.69 -30.12 -11.01
C PHE A 349 -6.97 -29.42 -10.57
N ASP A 350 -7.29 -29.52 -9.29
CA ASP A 350 -8.42 -28.86 -8.65
C ASP A 350 -8.08 -27.40 -8.30
N MET A 351 -8.05 -26.58 -9.36
CA MET A 351 -7.74 -25.16 -9.25
C MET A 351 -8.79 -24.38 -8.46
N ASP A 352 -10.06 -24.79 -8.54
CA ASP A 352 -11.16 -24.09 -7.87
C ASP A 352 -11.08 -24.31 -6.35
N THR A 353 -10.83 -25.53 -5.89
CA THR A 353 -10.60 -25.81 -4.46
C THR A 353 -9.35 -25.06 -3.94
N TYR A 354 -8.24 -25.08 -4.70
CA TYR A 354 -7.06 -24.31 -4.32
C TYR A 354 -7.39 -22.82 -4.16
N PHE A 355 -8.10 -22.26 -5.12
CA PHE A 355 -8.48 -20.86 -5.09
C PHE A 355 -9.34 -20.54 -3.85
N MET A 356 -10.39 -21.32 -3.62
CA MET A 356 -11.33 -21.10 -2.52
C MET A 356 -10.72 -21.35 -1.15
N ASP A 357 -9.84 -22.34 -1.04
CA ASP A 357 -9.26 -22.71 0.24
C ASP A 357 -8.04 -21.86 0.63
N VAL A 358 -7.28 -21.37 -0.34
CA VAL A 358 -5.98 -20.75 -0.07
C VAL A 358 -5.83 -19.39 -0.74
N TYR A 359 -5.93 -19.34 -2.07
CA TYR A 359 -5.56 -18.16 -2.84
C TYR A 359 -6.32 -16.91 -2.45
N MET A 360 -7.65 -17.00 -2.33
CA MET A 360 -8.50 -15.86 -2.00
C MET A 360 -8.18 -15.21 -0.64
N TYR A 361 -7.62 -15.98 0.29
CA TYR A 361 -7.23 -15.50 1.62
C TYR A 361 -5.80 -14.98 1.67
N ASN A 362 -4.93 -15.53 0.81
CA ASN A 362 -3.51 -15.19 0.81
C ASN A 362 -3.17 -14.01 -0.09
N SER A 363 -3.93 -13.79 -1.17
CA SER A 363 -3.61 -12.82 -2.21
C SER A 363 -3.40 -11.40 -1.64
N ASP A 364 -4.35 -10.90 -0.88
CA ASP A 364 -4.28 -9.55 -0.35
C ASP A 364 -3.39 -9.43 0.90
N VAL A 365 -3.22 -10.53 1.64
CA VAL A 365 -2.20 -10.59 2.72
C VAL A 365 -0.81 -10.47 2.11
N PHE A 366 -0.54 -11.23 1.02
CA PHE A 366 0.71 -11.13 0.27
C PHE A 366 0.95 -9.67 -0.17
N GLY A 367 -0.04 -9.07 -0.83
CA GLY A 367 0.03 -7.68 -1.28
C GLY A 367 0.30 -6.68 -0.15
N LEU A 368 -0.42 -6.80 0.98
CA LEU A 368 -0.20 -5.93 2.13
C LEU A 368 1.23 -6.04 2.68
N MET A 369 1.80 -7.25 2.71
CA MET A 369 3.16 -7.44 3.23
C MET A 369 4.25 -6.79 2.38
N THR A 370 3.95 -6.44 1.13
CA THR A 370 4.90 -5.70 0.27
C THR A 370 5.20 -4.29 0.76
N VAL A 371 4.44 -3.75 1.70
CA VAL A 371 4.75 -2.45 2.33
C VAL A 371 6.12 -2.45 3.02
N TYR A 372 6.60 -3.62 3.44
CA TYR A 372 7.93 -3.79 4.04
C TYR A 372 9.08 -3.73 3.03
N TYR A 373 8.80 -3.80 1.73
CA TYR A 373 9.83 -3.68 0.68
C TYR A 373 10.49 -2.31 0.70
N ASN A 374 9.78 -1.27 1.15
CA ASN A 374 10.34 0.06 1.31
C ASN A 374 11.62 0.09 2.16
N TYR A 375 11.78 -0.85 3.11
CA TYR A 375 13.02 -0.94 3.91
C TYR A 375 14.23 -1.43 3.12
N PHE A 376 14.02 -2.08 1.99
CA PHE A 376 15.10 -2.58 1.11
C PHE A 376 15.40 -1.64 -0.04
N GLU A 377 14.47 -0.74 -0.38
CA GLU A 377 14.61 0.21 -1.48
C GLU A 377 15.24 1.53 -1.03
N VAL A 378 15.11 1.91 0.24
CA VAL A 378 15.69 3.14 0.77
C VAL A 378 17.18 2.96 1.10
N ASP A 379 17.94 4.07 1.02
CA ASP A 379 19.30 4.09 1.56
C ASP A 379 19.27 3.76 3.06
N LEU A 380 20.07 2.78 3.48
CA LEU A 380 20.15 2.33 4.87
C LEU A 380 20.50 3.46 5.85
N ALA A 381 21.23 4.48 5.40
CA ALA A 381 21.52 5.68 6.18
C ALA A 381 20.26 6.47 6.57
N ASN A 382 19.15 6.27 5.84
CA ASN A 382 17.88 6.92 6.10
C ASN A 382 16.99 6.17 7.10
N ILE A 383 17.38 4.98 7.55
CA ILE A 383 16.67 4.23 8.60
C ILE A 383 17.28 4.63 9.95
N GLU A 384 16.44 5.13 10.83
CA GLU A 384 16.86 5.67 12.15
C GLU A 384 17.00 4.56 13.20
N LEU A 385 17.97 3.67 13.00
CA LEU A 385 18.39 2.64 13.95
C LEU A 385 19.92 2.61 14.00
N GLU A 386 20.48 2.15 15.11
CA GLU A 386 21.91 1.82 15.20
C GLU A 386 22.25 0.71 14.21
N GLU A 387 23.45 0.70 13.64
CA GLU A 387 23.83 -0.17 12.52
C GLU A 387 23.59 -1.67 12.82
N GLU A 388 23.86 -2.10 14.03
CA GLU A 388 23.65 -3.52 14.41
C GLU A 388 22.16 -3.85 14.54
N THR A 389 21.38 -2.99 15.22
CA THR A 389 19.93 -3.15 15.32
C THR A 389 19.25 -3.09 13.95
N LYS A 390 19.75 -2.23 13.06
CA LYS A 390 19.28 -2.13 11.69
C LYS A 390 19.43 -3.45 10.94
N LYS A 391 20.61 -4.09 11.03
CA LYS A 391 20.86 -5.41 10.43
C LYS A 391 19.90 -6.47 11.01
N ILE A 392 19.76 -6.52 12.33
CA ILE A 392 18.85 -7.45 13.01
C ILE A 392 17.42 -7.23 12.53
N TYR A 393 16.95 -5.96 12.50
CA TYR A 393 15.61 -5.61 12.06
C TYR A 393 15.34 -6.02 10.62
N LEU A 394 16.23 -5.66 9.69
CA LEU A 394 16.09 -6.00 8.27
C LEU A 394 16.14 -7.51 8.03
N ASN A 395 17.00 -8.23 8.75
CA ASN A 395 17.04 -9.69 8.68
C ASN A 395 15.74 -10.30 9.21
N ARG A 396 15.16 -9.76 10.30
CA ARG A 396 13.86 -10.22 10.80
C ARG A 396 12.72 -9.92 9.84
N VAL A 397 12.71 -8.75 9.17
CA VAL A 397 11.75 -8.45 8.09
C VAL A 397 11.87 -9.46 6.95
N ARG A 398 13.10 -9.78 6.49
CA ARG A 398 13.32 -10.80 5.47
C ARG A 398 12.79 -12.17 5.91
N SER A 399 13.15 -12.62 7.13
CA SER A 399 12.69 -13.89 7.68
C SER A 399 11.16 -13.95 7.74
N LEU A 400 10.51 -12.87 8.17
CA LEU A 400 9.06 -12.76 8.21
C LEU A 400 8.44 -12.93 6.81
N LEU A 401 8.99 -12.25 5.80
CA LEU A 401 8.51 -12.37 4.42
C LEU A 401 8.72 -13.79 3.88
N VAL A 402 9.91 -14.36 4.07
CA VAL A 402 10.21 -15.73 3.62
C VAL A 402 9.32 -16.74 4.33
N GLU A 403 9.22 -16.68 5.65
CA GLU A 403 8.50 -17.65 6.48
C GLU A 403 6.99 -17.66 6.20
N HIS A 404 6.38 -16.48 6.07
CA HIS A 404 4.91 -16.39 5.97
C HIS A 404 4.41 -16.22 4.54
N ILE A 405 5.20 -15.61 3.64
CA ILE A 405 4.74 -15.17 2.33
C ILE A 405 5.30 -16.04 1.20
N TYR A 406 6.58 -16.43 1.27
CA TYR A 406 7.25 -17.09 0.15
C TYR A 406 7.50 -18.59 0.34
N SER A 407 7.35 -19.13 1.54
CA SER A 407 7.75 -20.53 1.81
C SER A 407 6.68 -21.56 1.52
N ASN A 408 5.41 -21.21 1.57
CA ASN A 408 4.31 -22.17 1.44
C ASN A 408 3.15 -21.60 0.63
N GLY A 409 2.98 -22.11 -0.59
CA GLY A 409 1.85 -21.72 -1.46
C GLY A 409 0.59 -22.56 -1.25
N GLY A 410 0.70 -23.76 -0.67
CA GLY A 410 -0.39 -24.73 -0.54
C GLY A 410 -1.26 -24.55 0.71
N GLU A 411 -0.96 -23.58 1.59
CA GLU A 411 -1.67 -23.38 2.86
C GLU A 411 -2.10 -21.92 3.04
N LYS A 412 -3.15 -21.71 3.83
CA LYS A 412 -3.53 -20.37 4.29
C LYS A 412 -2.44 -19.78 5.17
N ILE A 413 -2.12 -18.54 4.94
CA ILE A 413 -1.25 -17.77 5.83
C ILE A 413 -1.89 -17.67 7.22
N ASP A 414 -1.20 -18.16 8.24
CA ASP A 414 -1.65 -18.01 9.63
C ASP A 414 -1.50 -16.55 10.07
N ILE A 415 -2.60 -15.81 10.02
CA ILE A 415 -2.65 -14.39 10.35
C ILE A 415 -2.21 -14.14 11.81
N ASN A 416 -2.47 -15.06 12.74
CA ASN A 416 -2.07 -14.85 14.13
C ASN A 416 -0.56 -15.02 14.32
N LYS A 417 0.06 -16.00 13.65
CA LYS A 417 1.51 -16.14 13.63
C LYS A 417 2.17 -14.96 12.94
N LEU A 418 1.65 -14.54 11.79
CA LEU A 418 2.14 -13.35 11.08
C LEU A 418 2.08 -12.09 11.95
N ILE A 419 0.98 -11.84 12.64
CA ILE A 419 0.83 -10.72 13.58
C ILE A 419 1.85 -10.79 14.72
N ASN A 420 2.12 -11.97 15.26
CA ASN A 420 3.13 -12.12 16.30
C ASN A 420 4.53 -11.82 15.77
N SER A 421 4.87 -12.30 14.57
CA SER A 421 6.14 -11.95 13.90
C SER A 421 6.29 -10.45 13.63
N ILE A 422 5.19 -9.76 13.27
CA ILE A 422 5.21 -8.30 13.14
C ILE A 422 5.43 -7.61 14.49
N LYS A 423 4.82 -8.11 15.57
CA LYS A 423 5.05 -7.57 16.94
C LYS A 423 6.49 -7.77 17.41
N ASP A 424 7.14 -8.87 17.01
CA ASP A 424 8.54 -9.10 17.31
C ASP A 424 9.44 -8.02 16.70
N LEU A 425 9.08 -7.45 15.54
CA LEU A 425 9.78 -6.30 14.96
C LEU A 425 9.77 -5.09 15.91
N ASN A 426 8.65 -4.85 16.60
CA ASN A 426 8.57 -3.80 17.62
C ASN A 426 9.51 -4.06 18.80
N GLY A 427 9.64 -5.33 19.23
CA GLY A 427 10.57 -5.73 20.27
C GLY A 427 12.03 -5.42 19.95
N ILE A 428 12.44 -5.58 18.69
CA ILE A 428 13.79 -5.24 18.21
C ILE A 428 14.04 -3.73 18.32
N ILE A 429 13.09 -2.91 17.92
CA ILE A 429 13.20 -1.45 18.02
C ILE A 429 13.29 -1.00 19.48
N ASP A 430 12.51 -1.62 20.38
CA ASP A 430 12.53 -1.31 21.82
C ASP A 430 13.84 -1.69 22.50
N SER A 431 14.48 -2.78 22.06
CA SER A 431 15.71 -3.30 22.68
C SER A 431 16.90 -2.35 22.59
N GLU A 432 16.85 -1.35 21.71
CA GLU A 432 17.89 -0.30 21.66
C GLU A 432 17.94 0.63 22.87
N ASN A 433 17.20 0.36 23.94
CA ASN A 433 17.14 1.21 25.13
C ASN A 433 16.81 2.69 24.86
N THR A 434 16.27 2.99 23.71
CA THR A 434 15.89 4.32 23.35
C THR A 434 14.41 4.49 23.63
N LEU A 435 14.03 4.64 24.96
CA LEU A 435 13.20 5.75 25.12
C LEU A 435 11.86 5.57 25.75
N LEU A 436 11.77 6.31 26.78
CA LEU A 436 10.56 6.92 27.32
C LEU A 436 9.59 7.44 26.24
N SER A 437 10.08 7.95 25.10
CA SER A 437 9.27 8.41 23.98
C SER A 437 8.52 7.29 23.27
N VAL A 438 9.17 6.17 23.02
CA VAL A 438 8.55 5.02 22.33
C VAL A 438 7.56 4.33 23.25
N SER A 439 7.84 4.20 24.55
CA SER A 439 6.90 3.63 25.52
C SER A 439 5.65 4.53 25.69
N THR A 440 5.83 5.83 25.66
CA THR A 440 4.72 6.81 25.71
C THR A 440 3.89 6.75 24.44
N PHE A 441 4.55 6.58 23.29
CA PHE A 441 3.90 6.43 21.99
C PHE A 441 3.10 5.11 21.93
N LYS A 442 3.66 4.00 22.41
CA LYS A 442 2.95 2.72 22.52
C LYS A 442 1.69 2.83 23.38
N ARG A 443 1.74 3.53 24.51
CA ARG A 443 0.54 3.73 25.37
C ARG A 443 -0.57 4.50 24.66
N ASN A 444 -0.20 5.47 23.83
CA ASN A 444 -1.15 6.32 23.14
C ASN A 444 -1.70 5.68 21.86
N TYR A 445 -0.95 4.75 21.27
CA TYR A 445 -1.27 4.07 20.00
C TYR A 445 -1.44 2.56 20.13
N SER A 446 -1.29 1.99 21.33
CA SER A 446 -1.66 0.58 21.46
C SER A 446 -3.07 0.44 20.94
N ILE A 447 -3.31 -0.54 20.10
CA ILE A 447 -4.63 -0.95 19.64
C ILE A 447 -5.39 -1.34 20.92
N SER A 448 -5.83 -0.32 21.65
CA SER A 448 -6.60 -0.51 22.85
C SER A 448 -7.93 -1.10 22.43
N LYS A 449 -8.43 -1.96 23.24
CA LYS A 449 -9.70 -2.68 23.07
C LYS A 449 -10.91 -1.75 22.90
N ASP A 450 -10.71 -0.44 23.02
CA ASP A 450 -11.76 0.57 22.96
C ASP A 450 -11.84 1.23 21.59
N ILE A 451 -12.56 0.58 20.68
CA ILE A 451 -12.99 1.11 19.38
C ILE A 451 -13.91 2.36 19.53
N ASN A 452 -14.22 2.80 20.75
CA ASN A 452 -15.21 3.84 21.03
C ASN A 452 -14.63 5.21 21.42
N ASN A 453 -13.32 5.40 21.51
CA ASN A 453 -12.74 6.69 21.86
C ASN A 453 -12.14 7.39 20.65
N SER A 454 -12.57 8.63 20.42
CA SER A 454 -12.07 9.53 19.38
C SER A 454 -10.55 9.61 19.36
N PRO A 455 -9.92 9.56 18.19
CA PRO A 455 -8.47 9.62 18.07
C PRO A 455 -7.94 10.97 18.59
N THR A 456 -6.99 10.91 19.49
CA THR A 456 -6.18 12.06 19.91
C THR A 456 -5.47 12.62 18.69
N ARG A 457 -5.46 13.95 18.52
CA ARG A 457 -4.83 14.61 17.37
C ARG A 457 -3.34 14.26 17.30
N VAL A 458 -2.93 13.72 16.17
CA VAL A 458 -1.53 13.33 15.87
C VAL A 458 -0.57 14.52 16.01
N ASP A 459 -1.02 15.72 15.63
CA ASP A 459 -0.24 16.96 15.71
C ASP A 459 0.23 17.26 17.14
N ASP A 460 -0.57 16.92 18.16
CA ASP A 460 -0.21 17.09 19.57
C ASP A 460 0.86 16.08 20.03
N LEU A 461 0.89 14.91 19.43
CA LEU A 461 1.86 13.86 19.76
C LEU A 461 3.20 14.11 19.08
N ILE A 462 3.18 14.49 17.81
CA ILE A 462 4.38 14.84 17.05
C ILE A 462 5.02 16.12 17.61
N SER A 463 4.21 17.11 18.00
CA SER A 463 4.73 18.35 18.62
C SER A 463 5.34 18.09 20.00
N ARG A 464 4.78 17.16 20.80
CA ARG A 464 5.34 16.78 22.11
C ARG A 464 6.64 15.98 21.99
N SER A 465 6.74 15.05 21.02
CA SER A 465 7.99 14.33 20.76
C SER A 465 9.11 15.27 20.30
N ASN A 466 8.81 16.19 19.39
CA ASN A 466 9.75 17.22 18.91
C ASN A 466 10.15 18.23 19.99
N SER A 467 9.29 18.53 20.96
CA SER A 467 9.60 19.41 22.09
C SER A 467 10.52 18.74 23.12
N MET A 468 10.36 17.42 23.35
CA MET A 468 11.22 16.66 24.26
C MET A 468 12.64 16.47 23.69
N THR A 469 12.78 16.27 22.39
CA THR A 469 14.10 16.19 21.74
C THR A 469 14.85 17.51 21.74
N LYS A 470 14.16 18.64 21.60
CA LYS A 470 14.76 19.99 21.65
C LYS A 470 15.20 20.42 23.06
N SER A 471 14.54 19.94 24.12
CA SER A 471 14.92 20.28 25.50
C SER A 471 16.16 19.52 25.99
N ARG A 472 16.47 18.34 25.44
CA ARG A 472 17.67 17.56 25.79
C ARG A 472 18.95 18.00 25.07
N SER A 473 18.85 18.57 23.88
CA SER A 473 20.05 19.08 23.17
C SER A 473 20.64 20.36 23.76
N ARG A 474 19.90 21.09 24.63
CA ARG A 474 20.36 22.30 25.28
C ARG A 474 21.09 22.14 26.60
N SER A 475 21.07 20.96 27.21
CA SER A 475 21.70 20.70 28.55
C SER A 475 23.09 20.07 28.50
N LYS A 476 23.70 19.85 27.32
CA LYS A 476 25.03 19.20 27.20
C LYS A 476 26.15 20.09 26.68
N THR A 477 26.03 21.40 26.77
CA THR A 477 27.14 22.30 26.45
C THR A 477 27.55 23.12 27.68
N LYS A 478 28.27 22.48 28.62
CA LYS A 478 29.26 23.12 29.51
C LYS A 478 30.05 22.06 30.26
N SER A 479 31.11 21.58 29.66
CA SER A 479 32.34 21.25 30.40
C SER A 479 33.53 21.36 29.45
N LYS A 480 34.36 22.34 29.75
CA LYS A 480 35.68 22.54 29.15
C LYS A 480 36.63 21.47 29.65
N SER A 481 37.38 20.84 28.78
CA SER A 481 38.76 20.55 29.09
C SER A 481 39.62 20.50 27.83
N ARG A 482 40.74 21.22 27.94
CA ARG A 482 41.84 21.30 26.99
C ARG A 482 42.61 19.99 26.92
N SER A 483 42.99 19.55 25.73
CA SER A 483 44.39 19.14 25.53
C SER A 483 44.70 19.08 24.02
N ARG A 484 45.86 19.65 23.71
CA ARG A 484 46.54 19.65 22.41
C ARG A 484 47.16 18.29 22.16
N SER A 485 47.09 17.81 20.93
CA SER A 485 48.35 17.37 20.26
C SER A 485 48.15 17.25 18.75
N LYS A 486 49.16 17.78 18.06
CA LYS A 486 49.33 17.74 16.60
C LYS A 486 49.91 16.39 16.22
N SER A 487 49.46 15.80 15.12
CA SER A 487 50.38 15.10 14.24
C SER A 487 49.85 15.15 12.79
N LYS A 488 50.71 15.65 11.94
CA LYS A 488 50.60 15.62 10.49
C LYS A 488 51.04 14.26 9.99
N THR A 489 50.28 13.65 9.08
CA THR A 489 50.86 12.74 8.10
C THR A 489 50.17 12.92 6.75
N LYS A 490 50.99 13.17 5.77
CA LYS A 490 50.72 13.20 4.31
C LYS A 490 50.63 11.79 3.78
N SER A 491 49.71 11.49 2.87
CA SER A 491 49.96 10.59 1.73
C SER A 491 48.85 10.75 0.68
N LYS A 492 49.20 11.33 -0.41
CA LYS A 492 49.37 10.82 -1.79
C LYS A 492 48.10 10.30 -2.47
N SER A 493 47.74 11.08 -3.47
CA SER A 493 46.88 10.86 -4.62
C SER A 493 47.11 9.53 -5.34
N ARG A 494 45.99 8.89 -5.80
CA ARG A 494 46.01 8.04 -7.03
C ARG A 494 44.65 8.19 -7.73
N SER A 495 44.74 8.80 -8.81
CA SER A 495 44.25 8.69 -10.20
C SER A 495 42.95 7.92 -10.49
N ASN A 496 42.03 8.69 -11.06
CA ASN A 496 40.83 8.33 -11.82
C ASN A 496 41.17 7.42 -13.02
N ILE A 497 40.40 6.34 -13.17
CA ILE A 497 40.24 5.64 -14.45
C ILE A 497 38.79 5.71 -14.87
N THR A 498 38.55 6.56 -15.85
CA THR A 498 37.26 6.71 -16.53
C THR A 498 37.21 5.73 -17.71
N LEU A 499 36.36 4.72 -17.66
CA LEU A 499 36.05 3.86 -18.79
C LEU A 499 34.92 4.47 -19.61
N LYS A 500 35.24 4.96 -20.79
CA LYS A 500 34.30 5.39 -21.83
C LYS A 500 33.77 4.17 -22.58
N LEU A 501 32.47 3.88 -22.46
CA LEU A 501 31.77 2.96 -23.34
C LEU A 501 31.22 3.67 -24.57
N LYS A 502 31.59 3.20 -25.77
CA LYS A 502 31.11 3.69 -27.07
C LYS A 502 29.74 3.05 -27.38
N PRO A 503 28.78 3.77 -28.00
CA PRO A 503 27.49 3.19 -28.40
C PRO A 503 27.61 2.38 -29.69
N LYS A 504 27.01 1.18 -29.71
CA LYS A 504 26.87 0.34 -30.92
C LYS A 504 25.71 0.88 -31.79
N LYS A 505 26.03 1.09 -33.05
CA LYS A 505 25.08 1.47 -34.11
C LYS A 505 24.19 0.27 -34.49
N ASN A 506 22.87 0.44 -34.41
CA ASN A 506 21.89 -0.49 -34.97
C ASN A 506 21.85 -0.41 -36.49
N ARG A 507 22.12 -1.52 -37.17
CA ARG A 507 21.86 -1.73 -38.58
C ARG A 507 20.38 -2.16 -38.77
N ARG A 508 19.57 -1.30 -39.38
CA ARG A 508 18.27 -1.68 -39.95
C ARG A 508 18.50 -2.57 -41.19
N GLN A 509 18.02 -3.79 -41.17
CA GLN A 509 17.77 -4.57 -42.40
C GLN A 509 16.31 -4.34 -42.84
N LYS A 510 16.16 -3.77 -44.03
CA LYS A 510 14.92 -3.79 -44.80
C LYS A 510 14.74 -5.21 -45.37
N ARG A 511 13.56 -5.79 -45.22
CA ARG A 511 13.09 -6.89 -46.08
C ARG A 511 11.77 -6.45 -46.76
N LYS A 512 11.74 -6.76 -48.06
CA LYS A 512 10.66 -6.59 -48.99
C LYS A 512 9.41 -7.37 -48.58
#